data_15fc57860ae2b94a3fee9bb40ec65f9b
#
_entry.id   15fc57860ae2b94a3fee9bb40ec65f9b
#
_cell.length_a   1.000
_cell.length_b   1.000
_cell.length_c   1.000
_cell.angle_alpha   90.00
_cell.angle_beta   90.00
_cell.angle_gamma   90.00
#
_symmetry.space_group_name_H-M   'P 1'
#
loop_
_entity.id
_entity.type
_entity.pdbx_description
1 polymer ?
#
loop_
_entity_poly.entity_id
_entity_poly.type
_entity_poly.pdbx_seq_one_letter_code
_entity_poly.pdbx_strand_id
1 'polypeptide(L)' 'IAIANDTPYGLTNYIQCGDQEQRQRVARQLRSGMVETNSVGFGMGSPFGGYKQSGNGREGGIFGLHEFMEIKAVSCWEDA' A
#
# COMPACT_ATOMS: atom_id res chain seq x y z
N ILE A 1 -16.56 3.26 -6.83
CA ILE A 1 -15.45 3.89 -6.10
C ILE A 1 -15.98 4.56 -4.82
N ALA A 2 -17.02 5.38 -4.93
CA ALA A 2 -17.57 6.06 -3.76
C ALA A 2 -18.05 5.08 -2.69
N ILE A 3 -18.74 4.03 -3.08
CA ILE A 3 -19.22 2.98 -2.18
C ILE A 3 -18.04 2.22 -1.55
N ALA A 4 -17.07 1.84 -2.36
CA ALA A 4 -15.91 1.09 -1.89
C ALA A 4 -15.08 1.90 -0.88
N ASN A 5 -15.01 3.21 -1.04
CA ASN A 5 -14.27 4.09 -0.14
C ASN A 5 -15.07 4.49 1.10
N ASP A 6 -16.37 4.23 1.14
CA ASP A 6 -17.25 4.61 2.25
C ASP A 6 -17.18 3.58 3.39
N THR A 7 -16.01 3.53 4.03
CA THR A 7 -15.73 2.64 5.16
C THR A 7 -14.62 3.25 6.01
N PRO A 8 -14.58 3.01 7.34
CA PRO A 8 -13.45 3.44 8.17
C PRO A 8 -12.19 2.59 7.96
N TYR A 9 -12.28 1.53 7.17
CA TYR A 9 -11.16 0.63 6.91
C TYR A 9 -10.60 0.82 5.51
N GLY A 10 -9.37 0.37 5.27
CA GLY A 10 -8.73 0.47 3.98
C GLY A 10 -7.54 -0.47 3.84
N LEU A 11 -7.75 -1.77 4.09
CA LEU A 11 -6.68 -2.75 3.95
C LEU A 11 -6.48 -3.15 2.50
N THR A 12 -7.47 -3.80 1.91
CA THR A 12 -7.37 -4.32 0.53
C THR A 12 -8.67 -4.10 -0.22
N ASN A 13 -8.55 -3.74 -1.48
CA ASN A 13 -9.65 -3.78 -2.44
C ASN A 13 -9.34 -4.77 -3.55
N TYR A 14 -10.37 -5.24 -4.21
CA TYR A 14 -10.28 -6.23 -5.29
C TYR A 14 -10.97 -5.70 -6.53
N ILE A 15 -10.30 -5.79 -7.68
CA ILE A 15 -10.83 -5.34 -8.95
C ILE A 15 -10.85 -6.52 -9.93
N GLN A 16 -11.99 -6.72 -10.58
CA GLN A 16 -12.13 -7.64 -11.70
C GLN A 16 -12.50 -6.82 -12.93
N CYS A 17 -11.59 -6.68 -13.88
CA CYS A 17 -11.83 -5.86 -15.07
C CYS A 17 -10.88 -6.26 -16.18
N GLY A 18 -11.39 -6.46 -17.40
CA GLY A 18 -10.59 -6.81 -18.56
C GLY A 18 -9.83 -5.65 -19.18
N ASP A 19 -10.24 -4.41 -18.91
CA ASP A 19 -9.57 -3.21 -19.43
C ASP A 19 -8.48 -2.75 -18.49
N GLN A 20 -7.22 -2.82 -18.93
CA GLN A 20 -6.06 -2.46 -18.13
C GLN A 20 -6.07 -0.98 -17.74
N GLU A 21 -6.43 -0.10 -18.64
CA GLU A 21 -6.46 1.34 -18.38
C GLU A 21 -7.49 1.67 -17.30
N GLN A 22 -8.67 1.07 -17.38
CA GLN A 22 -9.71 1.24 -16.38
C GLN A 22 -9.28 0.68 -15.02
N ARG A 23 -8.64 -0.49 -15.00
CA ARG A 23 -8.12 -1.07 -13.75
C ARG A 23 -7.16 -0.12 -13.06
N GLN A 24 -6.22 0.45 -13.81
CA GLN A 24 -5.23 1.36 -13.24
C GLN A 24 -5.85 2.65 -12.72
N ARG A 25 -6.81 3.20 -13.46
CA ARG A 25 -7.51 4.41 -13.04
C ARG A 25 -8.31 4.19 -11.76
N VAL A 26 -9.04 3.09 -11.67
CA VAL A 26 -9.83 2.76 -10.49
C VAL A 26 -8.93 2.45 -9.30
N ALA A 27 -7.86 1.69 -9.50
CA ALA A 27 -6.93 1.35 -8.42
C ALA A 27 -6.36 2.59 -7.73
N ARG A 28 -6.05 3.64 -8.49
CA ARG A 28 -5.53 4.88 -7.92
C ARG A 28 -6.54 5.65 -7.06
N GLN A 29 -7.82 5.43 -7.28
CA GLN A 29 -8.89 6.14 -6.57
C GLN A 29 -9.42 5.38 -5.36
N LEU A 30 -9.07 4.10 -5.21
CA LEU A 30 -9.45 3.31 -4.05
C LEU A 30 -8.55 3.65 -2.86
N ARG A 31 -9.18 3.92 -1.72
CA ARG A 31 -8.49 4.34 -0.50
C ARG A 31 -8.16 3.13 0.37
N SER A 32 -7.21 2.33 -0.10
CA SER A 32 -6.68 1.18 0.63
C SER A 32 -5.19 1.03 0.38
N GLY A 33 -4.52 0.32 1.26
CA GLY A 33 -3.08 0.09 1.15
C GLY A 33 -2.72 -0.90 0.06
N MET A 34 -3.66 -1.76 -0.31
CA MET A 34 -3.45 -2.80 -1.32
C MET A 34 -4.64 -2.87 -2.26
N VAL A 35 -4.37 -3.14 -3.53
CA VAL A 35 -5.39 -3.41 -4.53
C VAL A 35 -4.98 -4.65 -5.32
N GLU A 36 -5.77 -5.71 -5.22
CA GLU A 36 -5.55 -6.94 -5.97
C GLU A 36 -6.40 -6.92 -7.24
N THR A 37 -5.78 -7.13 -8.38
CA THR A 37 -6.47 -7.07 -9.66
C THR A 37 -6.55 -8.44 -10.32
N ASN A 38 -7.74 -8.80 -10.79
CA ASN A 38 -8.03 -10.03 -11.53
C ASN A 38 -7.50 -11.29 -10.82
N SER A 39 -7.61 -11.32 -9.50
CA SER A 39 -7.19 -12.44 -8.65
C SER A 39 -5.70 -12.77 -8.72
N VAL A 40 -4.87 -11.85 -9.19
CA VAL A 40 -3.41 -12.02 -9.19
C VAL A 40 -2.87 -11.48 -7.88
N GLY A 41 -2.18 -12.33 -7.13
CA GLY A 41 -1.58 -11.96 -5.85
C GLY A 41 -0.41 -11.00 -6.01
N PHE A 42 0.04 -10.45 -4.88
CA PHE A 42 1.14 -9.49 -4.87
C PHE A 42 2.49 -10.19 -5.01
N GLY A 43 3.45 -9.50 -5.64
CA GLY A 43 4.81 -9.99 -5.76
C GLY A 43 5.55 -9.99 -4.42
N MET A 44 6.62 -10.78 -4.35
CA MET A 44 7.49 -10.82 -3.18
C MET A 44 8.10 -9.43 -2.92
N GLY A 45 8.08 -9.00 -1.68
CA GLY A 45 8.57 -7.67 -1.29
C GLY A 45 7.53 -6.57 -1.37
N SER A 46 6.32 -6.86 -1.83
CA SER A 46 5.22 -5.89 -1.82
C SER A 46 4.86 -5.51 -0.38
N PRO A 47 4.58 -4.23 -0.11
CA PRO A 47 4.20 -3.82 1.23
C PRO A 47 2.77 -4.28 1.56
N PHE A 48 2.62 -4.99 2.67
CA PHE A 48 1.32 -5.38 3.22
C PHE A 48 0.92 -4.39 4.29
N GLY A 49 -0.22 -3.78 4.14
CA GLY A 49 -0.76 -2.84 5.13
C GLY A 49 -1.86 -1.98 4.54
N GLY A 50 -2.44 -1.14 5.37
CA GLY A 50 -3.66 -0.44 5.03
C GLY A 50 -3.61 1.07 5.18
N TYR A 51 -4.78 1.63 5.02
CA TYR A 51 -5.10 3.03 5.29
C TYR A 51 -6.14 3.11 6.41
N LYS A 52 -6.37 4.28 6.92
CA LYS A 52 -7.47 4.56 7.87
C LYS A 52 -7.36 3.66 9.11
N GLN A 53 -8.46 3.11 9.60
CA GLN A 53 -8.49 2.29 10.80
C GLN A 53 -7.91 0.89 10.61
N SER A 54 -7.61 0.47 9.38
CA SER A 54 -6.84 -0.75 9.15
C SER A 54 -5.39 -0.63 9.59
N GLY A 55 -4.92 0.60 9.88
CA GLY A 55 -3.56 0.87 10.32
C GLY A 55 -2.65 1.25 9.17
N ASN A 56 -1.65 2.10 9.45
CA ASN A 56 -0.75 2.63 8.43
C ASN A 56 0.58 1.90 8.35
N GLY A 57 0.87 0.97 9.27
CA GLY A 57 2.09 0.18 9.23
C GLY A 57 2.18 -0.71 8.01
N ARG A 58 3.38 -1.14 7.68
CA ARG A 58 3.61 -2.03 6.54
C ARG A 58 4.46 -3.22 6.96
N GLU A 59 4.17 -4.37 6.35
CA GLU A 59 4.98 -5.58 6.42
C GLU A 59 5.54 -5.88 5.02
N GLY A 60 6.57 -6.69 4.95
CA GLY A 60 7.11 -7.18 3.69
C GLY A 60 8.18 -6.27 3.08
N GLY A 61 9.25 -6.89 2.63
CA GLY A 61 10.37 -6.24 1.95
C GLY A 61 10.99 -5.11 2.76
N ILE A 62 11.50 -4.12 2.06
CA ILE A 62 12.15 -2.95 2.67
C ILE A 62 11.16 -2.11 3.50
N PHE A 63 9.90 -2.11 3.13
CA PHE A 63 8.87 -1.37 3.86
C PHE A 63 8.67 -1.92 5.25
N GLY A 64 8.63 -3.26 5.38
CA GLY A 64 8.52 -3.91 6.69
C GLY A 64 9.76 -3.68 7.53
N LEU A 65 10.94 -3.68 6.94
CA LEU A 65 12.18 -3.39 7.64
C LEU A 65 12.16 -1.97 8.24
N HIS A 66 11.71 -0.99 7.48
CA HIS A 66 11.66 0.41 7.92
C HIS A 66 10.75 0.62 9.14
N GLU A 67 9.70 -0.19 9.29
CA GLU A 67 8.79 -0.10 10.44
C GLU A 67 9.48 -0.38 11.78
N PHE A 68 10.59 -1.10 11.77
CA PHE A 68 11.38 -1.42 12.95
C PHE A 68 12.58 -0.49 13.14
N MET A 69 12.69 0.55 12.33
CA MET A 69 13.82 1.48 12.33
C MET A 69 13.37 2.88 12.69
N GLU A 70 14.26 3.62 13.32
CA GLU A 70 14.06 5.06 13.57
C GLU A 70 14.88 5.85 12.56
N ILE A 71 14.28 6.91 12.05
CA ILE A 71 14.95 7.80 11.10
C ILE A 71 15.55 8.97 11.87
N LYS A 72 16.84 9.20 11.66
CA LYS A 72 17.57 10.29 12.33
C LYS A 72 18.30 11.13 11.30
N ALA A 73 18.13 12.44 11.37
CA ALA A 73 18.93 13.37 10.59
C ALA A 73 20.18 13.77 11.37
N VAL A 74 21.34 13.70 10.73
CA VAL A 74 22.61 14.11 11.34
C VAL A 74 23.29 15.07 10.40
N SER A 75 23.56 16.30 10.89
CA SER A 75 24.31 17.29 10.13
C SER A 75 25.81 17.06 10.28
N CYS A 76 26.57 17.57 9.31
CA CYS A 76 28.06 17.48 9.32
C CYS A 76 28.59 16.05 9.46
N TRP A 77 27.87 15.09 8.86
CA TRP A 77 28.33 13.71 8.83
C TRP A 77 29.41 13.56 7.78
N GLU A 78 30.57 13.08 8.18
CA GLU A 78 31.69 12.81 7.27
C GLU A 78 32.01 11.34 7.29
N ASP A 79 32.28 10.78 6.11
CA ASP A 79 32.80 9.42 5.99
C ASP A 79 34.23 9.36 6.51
N ALA A 80 34.46 8.43 7.42
CA ALA A 80 35.79 8.26 8.01
C ALA A 80 36.75 7.59 7.06
#